data_7adb897dcc159fe3a19c5e7f1ffcc6c0
#
_entry.id   7adb897dcc159fe3a19c5e7f1ffcc6c0
#
_cell.length_a   1.000
_cell.length_b   1.000
_cell.length_c   1.000
_cell.angle_alpha   90.00
_cell.angle_beta   90.00
_cell.angle_gamma   90.00
#
_symmetry.space_group_name_H-M   'P 1'
#
loop_
_entity.id
_entity.type
_entity.pdbx_description
1 polymer ?
#
loop_
_entity_poly.entity_id
_entity_poly.type
_entity_poly.pdbx_seq_one_letter_code
_entity_poly.pdbx_strand_id
1 'polypeptide(L)'
;MNIWIKKITENKIFCLLLTLNILLVVFFLFAPQFAPNSPIEIHADHALLDSSGQYPLGTDQLGRCFLSRLLYGGKSSLLMTIGIVVFISLAGTTVGIMAALAGGAAEQIFMRFLDVVLAIPSMVLVLVMVSIFGNGIVTTTIAIMSVSWITYARISHSLVLEFRESNFIKQAHMGGVGSVRILFKYVLPNVFPHIIVVATQDFGDKLLLLSSLSLLGLGAQPPTPEWGYMLSEGKQFMQRAPWLLFYPGFLIFIHVIMFNLLGDRLQDILDPKET
;
A
#
# COMPACT_ATOMS: atom_id res chain seq x y z
N MET A 1 13.76 8.33 21.28
CA MET A 1 12.28 8.34 21.04
C MET A 1 11.67 9.73 21.17
N ASN A 2 11.97 10.52 22.21
CA ASN A 2 11.36 11.86 22.38
C ASN A 2 11.74 12.92 21.34
N ILE A 3 12.94 12.86 20.76
CA ILE A 3 13.41 13.85 19.77
C ILE A 3 12.63 13.74 18.45
N TRP A 4 12.39 12.54 17.98
CA TRP A 4 11.62 12.29 16.75
C TRP A 4 10.16 12.70 16.88
N ILE A 5 9.53 12.35 18.01
CA ILE A 5 8.13 12.73 18.30
C ILE A 5 8.00 14.26 18.31
N LYS A 6 8.95 14.98 18.93
CA LYS A 6 8.95 16.43 18.96
C LYS A 6 9.08 17.04 17.55
N LYS A 7 10.03 16.58 16.73
CA LYS A 7 10.20 17.03 15.33
C LYS A 7 8.94 16.79 14.51
N ILE A 8 8.30 15.62 14.67
CA ILE A 8 7.06 15.26 13.98
C ILE A 8 5.93 16.21 14.39
N THR A 9 5.73 16.48 15.67
CA THR A 9 4.64 17.32 16.14
C THR A 9 4.84 18.82 15.87
N GLU A 10 6.07 19.28 15.70
CA GLU A 10 6.40 20.66 15.36
C GLU A 10 6.20 20.96 13.85
N ASN A 11 6.20 19.93 12.99
CA ASN A 11 5.99 20.10 11.55
C ASN A 11 4.49 20.18 11.22
N LYS A 12 3.97 21.42 11.10
CA LYS A 12 2.54 21.68 10.84
C LYS A 12 2.03 21.04 9.53
N ILE A 13 2.88 21.02 8.46
CA ILE A 13 2.51 20.45 7.17
C ILE A 13 2.36 18.94 7.30
N PHE A 14 3.30 18.28 7.97
CA PHE A 14 3.21 16.85 8.24
C PHE A 14 1.94 16.48 9.03
N CYS A 15 1.67 17.22 10.13
CA CYS A 15 0.47 16.99 10.93
C CYS A 15 -0.82 17.18 10.13
N LEU A 16 -0.87 18.19 9.26
CA LEU A 16 -2.01 18.41 8.35
C LEU A 16 -2.19 17.25 7.39
N LEU A 17 -1.12 16.83 6.68
CA LEU A 17 -1.16 15.71 5.73
C LEU A 17 -1.55 14.41 6.42
N LEU A 18 -0.99 14.13 7.60
CA LEU A 18 -1.33 12.94 8.38
C LEU A 18 -2.81 12.93 8.78
N THR A 19 -3.31 14.06 9.27
CA THR A 19 -4.72 14.21 9.66
C THR A 19 -5.64 14.01 8.45
N LEU A 20 -5.33 14.62 7.31
CA LEU A 20 -6.11 14.47 6.07
C LEU A 20 -6.10 13.01 5.58
N ASN A 21 -4.93 12.34 5.58
CA ASN A 21 -4.86 10.92 5.20
C ASN A 21 -5.69 10.05 6.13
N ILE A 22 -5.58 10.25 7.45
CA ILE A 22 -6.37 9.49 8.41
C ILE A 22 -7.87 9.72 8.19
N LEU A 23 -8.29 10.97 8.00
CA LEU A 23 -9.70 11.31 7.74
C LEU A 23 -10.20 10.65 6.46
N LEU A 24 -9.42 10.69 5.37
CA LEU A 24 -9.79 10.04 4.10
C LEU A 24 -9.93 8.52 4.26
N VAL A 25 -8.96 7.86 4.88
CA VAL A 25 -9.01 6.42 5.09
C VAL A 25 -10.19 6.04 6.00
N VAL A 26 -10.36 6.73 7.13
CA VAL A 26 -11.47 6.50 8.07
C VAL A 26 -12.81 6.75 7.39
N PHE A 27 -12.93 7.83 6.62
CA PHE A 27 -14.15 8.10 5.83
C PHE A 27 -14.50 6.90 4.95
N PHE A 28 -13.59 6.40 4.12
CA PHE A 28 -13.89 5.28 3.22
C PHE A 28 -14.12 3.95 3.95
N LEU A 29 -13.55 3.73 5.11
CA LEU A 29 -13.85 2.55 5.93
C LEU A 29 -15.31 2.53 6.41
N PHE A 30 -15.87 3.71 6.72
CA PHE A 30 -17.27 3.87 7.16
C PHE A 30 -18.21 4.31 6.03
N ALA A 31 -17.70 4.67 4.85
CA ALA A 31 -18.45 5.17 3.71
C ALA A 31 -19.62 4.28 3.26
N PRO A 32 -19.55 2.94 3.34
CA PRO A 32 -20.71 2.08 3.04
C PRO A 32 -21.97 2.40 3.84
N GLN A 33 -21.84 2.98 5.03
CA GLN A 33 -23.00 3.37 5.86
C GLN A 33 -23.77 4.58 5.28
N PHE A 34 -23.14 5.35 4.41
CA PHE A 34 -23.71 6.52 3.74
C PHE A 34 -24.19 6.20 2.32
N ALA A 35 -24.14 4.93 1.92
CA ALA A 35 -24.59 4.52 0.59
C ALA A 35 -26.11 4.64 0.47
N PRO A 36 -26.62 5.44 -0.50
CA PRO A 36 -28.06 5.66 -0.63
C PRO A 36 -28.82 4.42 -1.13
N ASN A 37 -28.13 3.53 -1.86
CA ASN A 37 -28.72 2.35 -2.50
C ASN A 37 -27.80 1.13 -2.35
N SER A 38 -28.30 -0.07 -2.69
CA SER A 38 -27.47 -1.26 -2.79
C SER A 38 -26.37 -1.09 -3.87
N PRO A 39 -25.08 -1.46 -3.61
CA PRO A 39 -24.02 -1.37 -4.61
C PRO A 39 -24.06 -2.49 -5.66
N ILE A 40 -24.90 -3.52 -5.47
CA ILE A 40 -24.93 -4.74 -6.29
C ILE A 40 -26.29 -5.00 -6.96
N GLU A 41 -27.35 -4.31 -6.53
CA GLU A 41 -28.68 -4.48 -7.07
C GLU A 41 -28.77 -3.95 -8.51
N ILE A 42 -29.23 -4.80 -9.43
CA ILE A 42 -29.27 -4.52 -10.86
C ILE A 42 -30.65 -3.99 -11.23
N HIS A 43 -30.69 -2.86 -11.96
CA HIS A 43 -31.88 -2.26 -12.51
C HIS A 43 -31.64 -1.94 -13.98
N ALA A 44 -31.89 -2.92 -14.87
CA ALA A 44 -31.55 -2.80 -16.30
C ALA A 44 -32.20 -1.57 -16.97
N ASP A 45 -33.39 -1.18 -16.53
CA ASP A 45 -34.12 0.00 -17.03
C ASP A 45 -33.44 1.33 -16.62
N HIS A 46 -32.55 1.29 -15.64
CA HIS A 46 -31.82 2.44 -15.14
C HIS A 46 -30.35 2.46 -15.60
N ALA A 47 -29.99 1.71 -16.66
CA ALA A 47 -28.62 1.63 -17.15
C ALA A 47 -28.11 2.97 -17.69
N LEU A 48 -26.92 3.40 -17.25
CA LEU A 48 -26.22 4.61 -17.69
C LEU A 48 -27.06 5.89 -17.55
N LEU A 49 -27.85 6.00 -16.49
CA LEU A 49 -28.56 7.24 -16.15
C LEU A 49 -27.60 8.29 -15.60
N ASP A 50 -27.85 9.54 -15.95
CA ASP A 50 -27.19 10.69 -15.38
C ASP A 50 -27.52 10.89 -13.90
N SER A 51 -26.79 11.80 -13.25
CA SER A 51 -27.01 12.21 -11.86
C SER A 51 -28.45 12.65 -11.60
N SER A 52 -29.05 12.13 -10.55
CA SER A 52 -30.43 12.41 -10.13
C SER A 52 -30.56 12.36 -8.60
N GLY A 53 -31.71 12.80 -8.06
CA GLY A 53 -31.97 12.70 -6.62
C GLY A 53 -31.93 11.26 -6.08
N GLN A 54 -32.31 10.28 -6.89
CA GLN A 54 -32.25 8.85 -6.54
C GLN A 54 -30.84 8.28 -6.73
N TYR A 55 -30.10 8.73 -7.73
CA TYR A 55 -28.75 8.30 -8.08
C TYR A 55 -27.81 9.51 -8.17
N PRO A 56 -27.22 9.99 -7.06
CA PRO A 56 -26.50 11.28 -7.00
C PRO A 56 -25.30 11.38 -7.96
N LEU A 57 -24.66 10.26 -8.31
CA LEU A 57 -23.58 10.21 -9.33
C LEU A 57 -23.99 9.36 -10.55
N GLY A 58 -25.29 9.18 -10.76
CA GLY A 58 -25.78 8.36 -11.85
C GLY A 58 -25.69 6.86 -11.57
N THR A 59 -25.82 6.08 -12.64
CA THR A 59 -25.78 4.61 -12.59
C THR A 59 -24.71 4.05 -13.53
N ASP A 60 -24.33 2.82 -13.30
CA ASP A 60 -23.43 2.08 -14.18
C ASP A 60 -24.19 1.36 -15.32
N GLN A 61 -23.46 0.55 -16.10
CA GLN A 61 -24.02 -0.20 -17.24
C GLN A 61 -25.09 -1.24 -16.89
N LEU A 62 -25.20 -1.62 -15.61
CA LEU A 62 -26.24 -2.54 -15.10
C LEU A 62 -27.33 -1.81 -14.29
N GLY A 63 -27.32 -0.47 -14.29
CA GLY A 63 -28.25 0.36 -13.52
C GLY A 63 -28.02 0.35 -12.01
N ARG A 64 -26.82 -0.09 -11.56
CA ARG A 64 -26.45 -0.05 -10.14
C ARG A 64 -26.07 1.38 -9.73
N CYS A 65 -26.41 1.76 -8.51
CA CYS A 65 -26.06 3.09 -7.98
C CYS A 65 -24.55 3.31 -7.95
N PHE A 66 -24.06 4.25 -8.76
CA PHE A 66 -22.64 4.45 -8.92
C PHE A 66 -21.96 5.03 -7.67
N LEU A 67 -22.62 5.96 -6.96
CA LEU A 67 -22.13 6.48 -5.69
C LEU A 67 -21.97 5.36 -4.65
N SER A 68 -22.97 4.50 -4.49
CA SER A 68 -22.89 3.36 -3.56
C SER A 68 -21.70 2.45 -3.90
N ARG A 69 -21.49 2.17 -5.17
CA ARG A 69 -20.34 1.38 -5.65
C ARG A 69 -19.01 2.05 -5.34
N LEU A 70 -18.88 3.37 -5.51
CA LEU A 70 -17.67 4.13 -5.17
C LEU A 70 -17.35 4.05 -3.67
N LEU A 71 -18.36 4.17 -2.80
CA LEU A 71 -18.18 4.11 -1.36
C LEU A 71 -17.75 2.71 -0.89
N TYR A 72 -18.42 1.66 -1.38
CA TYR A 72 -18.03 0.28 -1.09
C TYR A 72 -16.69 -0.11 -1.73
N GLY A 73 -16.45 0.34 -2.97
CA GLY A 73 -15.20 0.12 -3.69
C GLY A 73 -14.00 0.73 -2.99
N GLY A 74 -14.18 1.93 -2.42
CA GLY A 74 -13.14 2.59 -1.62
C GLY A 74 -12.76 1.78 -0.39
N LYS A 75 -13.74 1.27 0.35
CA LYS A 75 -13.48 0.38 1.48
C LYS A 75 -12.69 -0.86 1.05
N SER A 76 -13.10 -1.53 -0.05
CA SER A 76 -12.40 -2.71 -0.55
C SER A 76 -10.97 -2.40 -0.98
N SER A 77 -10.77 -1.38 -1.83
CA SER A 77 -9.45 -1.00 -2.34
C SER A 77 -8.48 -0.61 -1.22
N LEU A 78 -8.94 0.23 -0.27
CA LEU A 78 -8.08 0.69 0.83
C LEU A 78 -7.75 -0.42 1.83
N LEU A 79 -8.73 -1.26 2.22
CA LEU A 79 -8.46 -2.38 3.14
C LEU A 79 -7.46 -3.38 2.56
N MET A 80 -7.61 -3.73 1.27
CA MET A 80 -6.67 -4.64 0.61
C MET A 80 -5.28 -4.01 0.52
N THR A 81 -5.18 -2.74 0.14
CA THR A 81 -3.89 -2.04 0.06
C THR A 81 -3.22 -1.92 1.42
N ILE A 82 -3.96 -1.55 2.48
CA ILE A 82 -3.43 -1.53 3.85
C ILE A 82 -2.94 -2.92 4.24
N GLY A 83 -3.74 -3.95 4.00
CA GLY A 83 -3.38 -5.34 4.29
C GLY A 83 -2.09 -5.77 3.58
N ILE A 84 -1.95 -5.44 2.29
CA ILE A 84 -0.73 -5.70 1.52
C ILE A 84 0.47 -5.00 2.17
N VAL A 85 0.41 -3.68 2.38
CA VAL A 85 1.54 -2.89 2.90
C VAL A 85 1.95 -3.33 4.29
N VAL A 86 0.99 -3.57 5.19
CA VAL A 86 1.27 -4.07 6.55
C VAL A 86 1.94 -5.45 6.49
N PHE A 87 1.42 -6.36 5.69
CA PHE A 87 2.01 -7.70 5.57
C PHE A 87 3.43 -7.65 5.02
N ILE A 88 3.65 -6.99 3.87
CA ILE A 88 4.96 -6.97 3.20
C ILE A 88 6.01 -6.22 4.03
N SER A 89 5.64 -5.13 4.71
CA SER A 89 6.55 -4.39 5.57
C SER A 89 6.96 -5.20 6.79
N LEU A 90 6.03 -5.87 7.46
CA LEU A 90 6.33 -6.70 8.63
C LEU A 90 7.10 -7.96 8.25
N ALA A 91 6.61 -8.73 7.27
CA ALA A 91 7.24 -9.97 6.85
C ALA A 91 8.64 -9.71 6.27
N GLY A 92 8.75 -8.76 5.33
CA GLY A 92 10.02 -8.44 4.69
C GLY A 92 11.05 -7.90 5.68
N THR A 93 10.66 -6.95 6.55
CA THR A 93 11.56 -6.41 7.57
C THR A 93 12.04 -7.51 8.52
N THR A 94 11.15 -8.37 8.98
CA THR A 94 11.53 -9.48 9.89
C THR A 94 12.53 -10.41 9.22
N VAL A 95 12.25 -10.84 7.98
CA VAL A 95 13.14 -11.76 7.26
C VAL A 95 14.49 -11.11 6.93
N GLY A 96 14.49 -9.83 6.52
CA GLY A 96 15.74 -9.10 6.24
C GLY A 96 16.63 -8.93 7.47
N ILE A 97 16.04 -8.62 8.61
CA ILE A 97 16.75 -8.54 9.90
C ILE A 97 17.32 -9.92 10.27
N MET A 98 16.54 -10.98 10.14
CA MET A 98 16.99 -12.35 10.43
C MET A 98 18.16 -12.76 9.53
N ALA A 99 18.10 -12.43 8.24
CA ALA A 99 19.19 -12.68 7.29
C ALA A 99 20.48 -11.95 7.70
N ALA A 100 20.39 -10.66 8.06
CA ALA A 100 21.54 -9.87 8.51
C ALA A 100 22.15 -10.39 9.83
N LEU A 101 21.33 -10.97 10.71
CA LEU A 101 21.80 -11.56 11.97
C LEU A 101 22.44 -12.93 11.77
N ALA A 102 21.95 -13.72 10.82
CA ALA A 102 22.50 -15.04 10.53
C ALA A 102 23.94 -14.94 10.03
N GLY A 103 24.24 -13.97 9.18
CA GLY A 103 25.59 -13.75 8.65
C GLY A 103 26.11 -14.89 7.78
N GLY A 104 27.34 -14.72 7.28
CA GLY A 104 28.09 -15.77 6.60
C GLY A 104 27.44 -16.30 5.31
N ALA A 105 27.57 -17.61 5.04
CA ALA A 105 27.08 -18.23 3.81
C ALA A 105 25.55 -18.20 3.68
N ALA A 106 24.82 -18.37 4.77
CA ALA A 106 23.36 -18.36 4.77
C ALA A 106 22.81 -16.99 4.33
N GLU A 107 23.35 -15.91 4.86
CA GLU A 107 23.05 -14.54 4.45
C GLU A 107 23.33 -14.34 2.95
N GLN A 108 24.51 -14.73 2.49
CA GLN A 108 24.91 -14.56 1.08
C GLN A 108 23.99 -15.31 0.12
N ILE A 109 23.68 -16.59 0.40
CA ILE A 109 22.76 -17.38 -0.42
C ILE A 109 21.38 -16.74 -0.46
N PHE A 110 20.87 -16.33 0.70
CA PHE A 110 19.56 -15.70 0.78
C PHE A 110 19.51 -14.38 -0.01
N MET A 111 20.50 -13.52 0.15
CA MET A 111 20.57 -12.25 -0.59
C MET A 111 20.69 -12.47 -2.11
N ARG A 112 21.45 -13.48 -2.55
CA ARG A 112 21.51 -13.86 -3.98
C ARG A 112 20.16 -14.34 -4.51
N PHE A 113 19.42 -15.11 -3.72
CA PHE A 113 18.05 -15.48 -4.08
C PHE A 113 17.17 -14.24 -4.27
N LEU A 114 17.20 -13.28 -3.35
CA LEU A 114 16.45 -12.03 -3.48
C LEU A 114 16.87 -11.26 -4.74
N ASP A 115 18.17 -11.19 -5.04
CA ASP A 115 18.68 -10.52 -6.24
C ASP A 115 18.13 -11.15 -7.54
N VAL A 116 18.04 -12.47 -7.60
CA VAL A 116 17.47 -13.19 -8.75
C VAL A 116 15.99 -12.86 -8.92
N VAL A 117 15.21 -12.83 -7.84
CA VAL A 117 13.78 -12.52 -7.92
C VAL A 117 13.56 -11.04 -8.30
N LEU A 118 14.35 -10.12 -7.74
CA LEU A 118 14.27 -8.68 -8.07
C LEU A 118 14.73 -8.34 -9.49
N ALA A 119 15.48 -9.23 -10.17
CA ALA A 119 15.84 -9.05 -11.57
C ALA A 119 14.63 -9.17 -12.52
N ILE A 120 13.55 -9.79 -12.05
CA ILE A 120 12.30 -9.91 -12.81
C ILE A 120 11.35 -8.78 -12.39
N PRO A 121 10.74 -8.03 -13.34
CA PRO A 121 9.75 -7.01 -12.99
C PRO A 121 8.63 -7.60 -12.14
N SER A 122 8.37 -6.98 -10.96
CA SER A 122 7.41 -7.50 -9.97
C SER A 122 6.01 -7.70 -10.57
N MET A 123 5.57 -6.79 -11.45
CA MET A 123 4.28 -6.91 -12.13
C MET A 123 4.18 -8.20 -12.97
N VAL A 124 5.28 -8.59 -13.63
CA VAL A 124 5.30 -9.82 -14.44
C VAL A 124 5.15 -11.06 -13.56
N LEU A 125 5.85 -11.10 -12.41
CA LEU A 125 5.71 -12.20 -11.46
C LEU A 125 4.28 -12.30 -10.93
N VAL A 126 3.67 -11.17 -10.56
CA VAL A 126 2.29 -11.14 -10.07
C VAL A 126 1.32 -11.60 -11.16
N LEU A 127 1.49 -11.16 -12.42
CA LEU A 127 0.68 -11.63 -13.56
C LEU A 127 0.75 -13.14 -13.75
N VAL A 128 1.95 -13.71 -13.70
CA VAL A 128 2.15 -15.16 -13.81
C VAL A 128 1.44 -15.89 -12.67
N MET A 129 1.59 -15.41 -11.44
CA MET A 129 0.93 -16.03 -10.28
C MET A 129 -0.60 -15.99 -10.39
N VAL A 130 -1.18 -14.84 -10.75
CA VAL A 130 -2.63 -14.73 -10.92
C VAL A 130 -3.11 -15.60 -12.07
N SER A 131 -2.33 -15.74 -13.17
CA SER A 131 -2.67 -16.61 -14.28
C SER A 131 -2.70 -18.10 -13.90
N ILE A 132 -1.86 -18.52 -12.94
CA ILE A 132 -1.80 -19.91 -12.47
C ILE A 132 -2.91 -20.19 -11.42
N PHE A 133 -3.09 -19.28 -10.47
CA PHE A 133 -3.99 -19.50 -9.31
C PHE A 133 -5.42 -19.01 -9.54
N GLY A 134 -5.68 -18.33 -10.67
CA GLY A 134 -6.99 -17.80 -11.03
C GLY A 134 -7.19 -16.34 -10.64
N ASN A 135 -8.18 -15.71 -11.30
CA ASN A 135 -8.53 -14.30 -11.08
C ASN A 135 -9.31 -14.12 -9.77
N GLY A 136 -9.11 -12.99 -9.13
CA GLY A 136 -9.85 -12.64 -7.92
C GLY A 136 -9.06 -11.72 -7.00
N ILE A 137 -9.75 -10.90 -6.23
CA ILE A 137 -9.12 -9.89 -5.36
C ILE A 137 -8.18 -10.55 -4.32
N VAL A 138 -8.57 -11.69 -3.78
CA VAL A 138 -7.77 -12.43 -2.79
C VAL A 138 -6.51 -12.99 -3.43
N THR A 139 -6.63 -13.67 -4.59
CA THR A 139 -5.48 -14.22 -5.32
C THR A 139 -4.51 -13.12 -5.72
N THR A 140 -5.01 -12.01 -6.26
CA THR A 140 -4.19 -10.86 -6.64
C THR A 140 -3.48 -10.24 -5.43
N THR A 141 -4.19 -10.09 -4.32
CA THR A 141 -3.61 -9.59 -3.05
C THR A 141 -2.47 -10.49 -2.57
N ILE A 142 -2.68 -11.82 -2.53
CA ILE A 142 -1.65 -12.79 -2.12
C ILE A 142 -0.47 -12.78 -3.10
N ALA A 143 -0.73 -12.69 -4.40
CA ALA A 143 0.31 -12.60 -5.43
C ALA A 143 1.19 -11.35 -5.24
N ILE A 144 0.59 -10.17 -4.99
CA ILE A 144 1.32 -8.94 -4.69
C ILE A 144 2.15 -9.11 -3.40
N MET A 145 1.55 -9.65 -2.34
CA MET A 145 2.22 -9.89 -1.06
C MET A 145 3.44 -10.81 -1.22
N SER A 146 3.31 -11.90 -1.98
CA SER A 146 4.36 -12.91 -2.13
C SER A 146 5.60 -12.43 -2.91
N VAL A 147 5.46 -11.34 -3.67
CA VAL A 147 6.59 -10.75 -4.42
C VAL A 147 7.13 -9.50 -3.72
N SER A 148 6.26 -8.63 -3.21
CA SER A 148 6.65 -7.29 -2.77
C SER A 148 7.40 -7.24 -1.43
N TRP A 149 7.30 -8.26 -0.55
CA TRP A 149 8.02 -8.31 0.72
C TRP A 149 9.55 -8.33 0.55
N ILE A 150 10.04 -8.78 -0.61
CA ILE A 150 11.47 -8.90 -0.94
C ILE A 150 12.18 -7.54 -0.86
N THR A 151 11.53 -6.47 -1.33
CA THR A 151 12.06 -5.10 -1.27
C THR A 151 12.32 -4.68 0.19
N TYR A 152 11.37 -4.95 1.07
CA TYR A 152 11.52 -4.65 2.51
C TYR A 152 12.60 -5.50 3.17
N ALA A 153 12.73 -6.78 2.78
CA ALA A 153 13.79 -7.64 3.27
C ALA A 153 15.17 -7.09 2.90
N ARG A 154 15.33 -6.61 1.67
CA ARG A 154 16.58 -6.00 1.21
C ARG A 154 16.91 -4.70 1.93
N ILE A 155 15.93 -3.80 2.06
CA ILE A 155 16.10 -2.51 2.74
C ILE A 155 16.48 -2.72 4.21
N SER A 156 15.72 -3.55 4.93
CA SER A 156 15.98 -3.80 6.35
C SER A 156 17.30 -4.52 6.60
N HIS A 157 17.69 -5.46 5.72
CA HIS A 157 18.99 -6.11 5.76
C HIS A 157 20.13 -5.06 5.63
N SER A 158 20.07 -4.19 4.62
CA SER A 158 21.08 -3.16 4.41
C SER A 158 21.19 -2.20 5.58
N LEU A 159 20.06 -1.74 6.13
CA LEU A 159 20.02 -0.88 7.31
C LEU A 159 20.64 -1.56 8.54
N VAL A 160 20.33 -2.83 8.78
CA VAL A 160 20.92 -3.58 9.90
C VAL A 160 22.43 -3.69 9.77
N LEU A 161 22.96 -3.94 8.57
CA LEU A 161 24.41 -4.00 8.35
C LEU A 161 25.07 -2.63 8.59
N GLU A 162 24.49 -1.55 8.08
CA GLU A 162 24.98 -0.19 8.32
C GLU A 162 25.08 0.14 9.81
N PHE A 163 24.01 -0.12 10.55
CA PHE A 163 24.00 0.09 12.01
C PHE A 163 24.99 -0.82 12.74
N ARG A 164 25.12 -2.10 12.33
CA ARG A 164 26.06 -3.05 12.95
C ARG A 164 27.51 -2.61 12.84
N GLU A 165 27.86 -1.95 11.73
CA GLU A 165 29.22 -1.45 11.51
C GLU A 165 29.51 -0.11 12.20
N SER A 166 28.50 0.55 12.74
CA SER A 166 28.67 1.83 13.43
C SER A 166 29.56 1.72 14.66
N ASN A 167 30.34 2.78 14.92
CA ASN A 167 31.29 2.80 16.02
C ASN A 167 30.64 2.60 17.40
N PHE A 168 29.40 3.11 17.59
CA PHE A 168 28.74 2.99 18.86
C PHE A 168 28.27 1.54 19.14
N ILE A 169 27.89 0.77 18.12
CA ILE A 169 27.57 -0.66 18.26
C ILE A 169 28.83 -1.48 18.56
N LYS A 170 29.95 -1.16 17.88
CA LYS A 170 31.23 -1.80 18.17
C LYS A 170 31.66 -1.56 19.61
N GLN A 171 31.52 -0.30 20.11
CA GLN A 171 31.78 0.02 21.52
C GLN A 171 30.84 -0.70 22.49
N ALA A 172 29.54 -0.80 22.17
CA ALA A 172 28.60 -1.55 22.99
C ALA A 172 28.97 -3.04 23.09
N HIS A 173 29.41 -3.64 21.99
CA HIS A 173 29.94 -5.02 21.98
C HIS A 173 31.18 -5.17 22.84
N MET A 174 32.16 -4.24 22.74
CA MET A 174 33.37 -4.24 23.59
C MET A 174 33.02 -4.05 25.08
N GLY A 175 31.92 -3.34 25.37
CA GLY A 175 31.37 -3.18 26.72
C GLY A 175 30.58 -4.39 27.24
N GLY A 176 30.58 -5.53 26.51
CA GLY A 176 29.93 -6.77 26.94
C GLY A 176 28.42 -6.82 26.75
N VAL A 177 27.84 -5.90 25.97
CA VAL A 177 26.40 -5.91 25.66
C VAL A 177 26.10 -7.02 24.65
N GLY A 178 25.23 -7.97 25.01
CA GLY A 178 24.87 -9.08 24.16
C GLY A 178 24.11 -8.66 22.88
N SER A 179 24.30 -9.41 21.79
CA SER A 179 23.75 -9.12 20.44
C SER A 179 22.23 -8.92 20.41
N VAL A 180 21.46 -9.69 21.17
CA VAL A 180 20.00 -9.56 21.29
C VAL A 180 19.63 -8.20 21.89
N ARG A 181 20.33 -7.76 22.92
CA ARG A 181 20.09 -6.45 23.54
C ARG A 181 20.46 -5.32 22.58
N ILE A 182 21.53 -5.48 21.81
CA ILE A 182 21.93 -4.53 20.77
C ILE A 182 20.83 -4.41 19.71
N LEU A 183 20.30 -5.53 19.22
CA LEU A 183 19.24 -5.56 18.24
C LEU A 183 18.01 -4.77 18.72
N PHE A 184 17.44 -5.15 19.86
CA PHE A 184 16.18 -4.55 20.34
C PHE A 184 16.33 -3.11 20.86
N LYS A 185 17.47 -2.77 21.46
CA LYS A 185 17.67 -1.46 22.08
C LYS A 185 18.25 -0.41 21.13
N TYR A 186 19.03 -0.83 20.12
CA TYR A 186 19.76 0.10 19.28
C TYR A 186 19.43 -0.04 17.79
N VAL A 187 19.37 -1.27 17.25
CA VAL A 187 19.16 -1.46 15.81
C VAL A 187 17.70 -1.25 15.42
N LEU A 188 16.77 -2.00 16.00
CA LEU A 188 15.35 -1.91 15.65
C LEU A 188 14.74 -0.51 15.78
N PRO A 189 15.01 0.27 16.87
CA PRO A 189 14.45 1.62 16.97
C PRO A 189 14.96 2.59 15.90
N ASN A 190 16.11 2.30 15.28
CA ASN A 190 16.65 3.11 14.19
C ASN A 190 16.24 2.60 12.80
N VAL A 191 16.02 1.30 12.63
CA VAL A 191 15.51 0.71 11.36
C VAL A 191 14.03 1.04 11.15
N PHE A 192 13.23 0.98 12.22
CA PHE A 192 11.77 1.10 12.15
C PHE A 192 11.27 2.42 11.53
N PRO A 193 11.82 3.60 11.86
CA PRO A 193 11.42 4.85 11.21
C PRO A 193 11.60 4.83 9.69
N HIS A 194 12.70 4.30 9.19
CA HIS A 194 12.94 4.17 7.74
C HIS A 194 11.93 3.24 7.07
N ILE A 195 11.57 2.13 7.73
CA ILE A 195 10.54 1.21 7.21
C ILE A 195 9.16 1.89 7.15
N ILE A 196 8.81 2.74 8.12
CA ILE A 196 7.55 3.49 8.10
C ILE A 196 7.51 4.46 6.92
N VAL A 197 8.60 5.16 6.61
CA VAL A 197 8.69 6.03 5.43
C VAL A 197 8.40 5.24 4.16
N VAL A 198 9.15 4.15 3.95
CA VAL A 198 8.98 3.29 2.77
C VAL A 198 7.55 2.74 2.70
N ALA A 199 6.97 2.28 3.81
CA ALA A 199 5.62 1.76 3.85
C ALA A 199 4.56 2.83 3.51
N THR A 200 4.79 4.08 3.92
CA THR A 200 3.88 5.19 3.61
C THR A 200 3.88 5.51 2.11
N GLN A 201 5.06 5.57 1.47
CA GLN A 201 5.19 5.78 0.03
C GLN A 201 4.66 4.59 -0.77
N ASP A 202 4.98 3.38 -0.32
CA ASP A 202 4.60 2.12 -0.99
C ASP A 202 3.08 1.89 -1.00
N PHE A 203 2.32 2.55 -0.10
CA PHE A 203 0.86 2.49 -0.13
C PHE A 203 0.30 2.97 -1.47
N GLY A 204 0.77 4.09 -1.99
CA GLY A 204 0.37 4.61 -3.30
C GLY A 204 0.69 3.63 -4.43
N ASP A 205 1.90 3.07 -4.42
CA ASP A 205 2.36 2.11 -5.43
C ASP A 205 1.52 0.81 -5.39
N LYS A 206 1.20 0.30 -4.22
CA LYS A 206 0.38 -0.92 -4.09
C LYS A 206 -1.08 -0.68 -4.45
N LEU A 207 -1.64 0.50 -4.15
CA LEU A 207 -2.97 0.88 -4.61
C LEU A 207 -3.03 0.94 -6.14
N LEU A 208 -2.02 1.56 -6.78
CA LEU A 208 -1.91 1.60 -8.24
C LEU A 208 -1.73 0.20 -8.84
N LEU A 209 -0.87 -0.63 -8.27
CA LEU A 209 -0.63 -1.99 -8.75
C LEU A 209 -1.89 -2.84 -8.67
N LEU A 210 -2.58 -2.84 -7.51
CA LEU A 210 -3.84 -3.56 -7.32
C LEU A 210 -4.90 -3.09 -8.32
N SER A 211 -5.07 -1.76 -8.46
CA SER A 211 -6.04 -1.16 -9.37
C SER A 211 -5.71 -1.45 -10.84
N SER A 212 -4.43 -1.47 -11.22
CA SER A 212 -3.99 -1.81 -12.57
C SER A 212 -4.29 -3.27 -12.93
N LEU A 213 -4.05 -4.20 -12.00
CA LEU A 213 -4.38 -5.61 -12.18
C LEU A 213 -5.90 -5.83 -12.24
N SER A 214 -6.68 -5.11 -11.42
CA SER A 214 -8.14 -5.11 -11.48
C SER A 214 -8.67 -4.53 -12.80
N LEU A 215 -8.04 -3.45 -13.32
CA LEU A 215 -8.35 -2.88 -14.64
C LEU A 215 -8.12 -3.86 -15.78
N LEU A 216 -7.13 -4.74 -15.64
CA LEU A 216 -6.85 -5.84 -16.59
C LEU A 216 -7.79 -7.04 -16.40
N GLY A 217 -8.71 -7.00 -15.43
CA GLY A 217 -9.67 -8.07 -15.16
C GLY A 217 -9.11 -9.22 -14.30
N LEU A 218 -7.94 -9.03 -13.69
CA LEU A 218 -7.27 -10.04 -12.87
C LEU A 218 -7.58 -9.91 -11.37
N GLY A 219 -8.03 -8.71 -10.93
CA GLY A 219 -8.34 -8.39 -9.55
C GLY A 219 -9.76 -8.78 -9.14
N ALA A 220 -10.50 -7.80 -8.59
CA ALA A 220 -11.88 -8.00 -8.16
C ALA A 220 -12.77 -8.51 -9.29
N GLN A 221 -13.71 -9.38 -8.92
CA GLN A 221 -14.69 -9.97 -9.83
C GLN A 221 -16.11 -9.54 -9.42
N PRO A 222 -17.06 -9.51 -10.36
CA PRO A 222 -18.46 -9.25 -10.04
C PRO A 222 -18.98 -10.18 -8.92
N PRO A 223 -19.86 -9.71 -8.06
CA PRO A 223 -20.49 -8.36 -8.02
C PRO A 223 -19.71 -7.34 -7.17
N THR A 224 -18.54 -7.68 -6.62
CA THR A 224 -17.79 -6.90 -5.63
C THR A 224 -17.30 -5.57 -6.22
N PRO A 225 -17.70 -4.41 -5.69
CA PRO A 225 -17.14 -3.13 -6.12
C PRO A 225 -15.70 -2.98 -5.60
N GLU A 226 -14.81 -2.52 -6.49
CA GLU A 226 -13.43 -2.15 -6.22
C GLU A 226 -13.04 -1.10 -7.29
N TRP A 227 -12.28 -0.06 -6.91
CA TRP A 227 -12.04 1.09 -7.80
C TRP A 227 -11.37 0.71 -9.13
N GLY A 228 -10.37 -0.17 -9.13
CA GLY A 228 -9.71 -0.62 -10.35
C GLY A 228 -10.63 -1.46 -11.24
N TYR A 229 -11.47 -2.32 -10.61
CA TYR A 229 -12.48 -3.07 -11.34
C TYR A 229 -13.59 -2.16 -11.92
N MET A 230 -13.99 -1.13 -11.19
CA MET A 230 -14.95 -0.12 -11.69
C MET A 230 -14.39 0.61 -12.92
N LEU A 231 -13.07 0.90 -12.96
CA LEU A 231 -12.42 1.43 -14.16
C LEU A 231 -12.49 0.44 -15.33
N SER A 232 -12.31 -0.86 -15.08
CA SER A 232 -12.42 -1.90 -16.10
C SER A 232 -13.83 -1.98 -16.70
N GLU A 233 -14.86 -1.94 -15.85
CA GLU A 233 -16.26 -1.92 -16.30
C GLU A 233 -16.60 -0.64 -17.07
N GLY A 234 -16.15 0.53 -16.59
CA GLY A 234 -16.43 1.85 -17.18
C GLY A 234 -15.74 2.11 -18.52
N LYS A 235 -14.59 1.48 -18.77
CA LYS A 235 -13.75 1.72 -19.94
C LYS A 235 -14.50 1.66 -21.29
N GLN A 236 -15.43 0.73 -21.42
CA GLN A 236 -16.21 0.54 -22.65
C GLN A 236 -17.24 1.65 -22.86
N PHE A 237 -17.60 2.38 -21.82
CA PHE A 237 -18.64 3.42 -21.83
C PHE A 237 -18.06 4.83 -21.73
N MET A 238 -16.75 4.99 -21.90
CA MET A 238 -16.03 6.28 -21.73
C MET A 238 -16.65 7.44 -22.52
N GLN A 239 -17.15 7.19 -23.72
CA GLN A 239 -17.74 8.23 -24.58
C GLN A 239 -19.15 8.62 -24.10
N ARG A 240 -19.92 7.69 -23.52
CA ARG A 240 -21.32 7.91 -23.12
C ARG A 240 -21.43 8.27 -21.65
N ALA A 241 -20.60 7.68 -20.80
CA ALA A 241 -20.66 7.79 -19.36
C ALA A 241 -19.25 8.01 -18.78
N PRO A 242 -18.59 9.17 -19.06
CA PRO A 242 -17.20 9.43 -18.63
C PRO A 242 -17.03 9.43 -17.11
N TRP A 243 -18.08 9.68 -16.36
CA TRP A 243 -18.04 9.64 -14.89
C TRP A 243 -17.65 8.28 -14.32
N LEU A 244 -17.94 7.19 -15.05
CA LEU A 244 -17.58 5.83 -14.64
C LEU A 244 -16.06 5.62 -14.54
N LEU A 245 -15.27 6.40 -15.27
CA LEU A 245 -13.81 6.42 -15.18
C LEU A 245 -13.29 7.54 -14.29
N PHE A 246 -13.90 8.73 -14.42
CA PHE A 246 -13.41 9.92 -13.74
C PHE A 246 -13.40 9.76 -12.22
N TYR A 247 -14.51 9.37 -11.61
CA TYR A 247 -14.60 9.30 -10.15
C TYR A 247 -13.68 8.25 -9.50
N PRO A 248 -13.65 6.97 -9.93
CA PRO A 248 -12.74 6.01 -9.29
C PRO A 248 -11.28 6.36 -9.59
N GLY A 249 -10.95 6.84 -10.81
CA GLY A 249 -9.61 7.30 -11.15
C GLY A 249 -9.15 8.49 -10.30
N PHE A 250 -10.04 9.47 -10.08
CA PHE A 250 -9.77 10.62 -9.23
C PHE A 250 -9.57 10.23 -7.75
N LEU A 251 -10.35 9.27 -7.24
CA LEU A 251 -10.19 8.78 -5.88
C LEU A 251 -8.85 8.04 -5.70
N ILE A 252 -8.45 7.19 -6.65
CA ILE A 252 -7.15 6.54 -6.64
C ILE A 252 -6.05 7.62 -6.66
N PHE A 253 -6.12 8.58 -7.57
CA PHE A 253 -5.15 9.66 -7.73
C PHE A 253 -4.97 10.48 -6.46
N ILE A 254 -6.06 10.90 -5.80
CA ILE A 254 -5.98 11.64 -4.53
C ILE A 254 -5.27 10.82 -3.46
N HIS A 255 -5.62 9.54 -3.27
CA HIS A 255 -4.99 8.72 -2.24
C HIS A 255 -3.50 8.52 -2.51
N VAL A 256 -3.12 8.25 -3.77
CA VAL A 256 -1.72 8.11 -4.16
C VAL A 256 -0.92 9.38 -3.85
N ILE A 257 -1.41 10.55 -4.28
CA ILE A 257 -0.72 11.82 -4.00
C ILE A 257 -0.62 12.08 -2.49
N MET A 258 -1.71 11.89 -1.76
CA MET A 258 -1.75 12.19 -0.33
C MET A 258 -0.78 11.30 0.47
N PHE A 259 -0.68 10.02 0.13
CA PHE A 259 0.27 9.12 0.78
C PHE A 259 1.71 9.39 0.36
N ASN A 260 1.98 9.70 -0.91
CA ASN A 260 3.33 10.07 -1.36
C ASN A 260 3.81 11.36 -0.68
N LEU A 261 2.98 12.42 -0.67
CA LEU A 261 3.32 13.66 0.04
C LEU A 261 3.56 13.45 1.54
N LEU A 262 2.78 12.57 2.18
CA LEU A 262 2.99 12.21 3.58
C LEU A 262 4.32 11.50 3.78
N GLY A 263 4.65 10.54 2.90
CA GLY A 263 5.91 9.80 2.94
C GLY A 263 7.13 10.69 2.73
N ASP A 264 7.08 11.61 1.75
CA ASP A 264 8.15 12.57 1.48
C ASP A 264 8.40 13.48 2.69
N ARG A 265 7.32 14.01 3.30
CA ARG A 265 7.46 14.84 4.51
C ARG A 265 7.97 14.06 5.71
N LEU A 266 7.57 12.79 5.83
CA LEU A 266 8.11 11.92 6.88
C LEU A 266 9.60 11.66 6.67
N GLN A 267 10.01 11.43 5.43
CA GLN A 267 11.42 11.28 5.08
C GLN A 267 12.23 12.53 5.41
N ASP A 268 11.76 13.74 5.04
CA ASP A 268 12.41 15.02 5.34
C ASP A 268 12.64 15.22 6.86
N ILE A 269 11.68 14.76 7.69
CA ILE A 269 11.78 14.86 9.16
C ILE A 269 12.81 13.88 9.73
N LEU A 270 12.93 12.70 9.11
CA LEU A 270 13.79 11.62 9.58
C LEU A 270 15.22 11.71 9.03
N ASP A 271 15.40 12.33 7.86
CA ASP A 271 16.74 12.57 7.27
C ASP A 271 17.34 13.86 7.88
N PRO A 272 18.41 13.76 8.64
CA PRO A 272 19.04 14.93 9.26
C PRO A 272 19.92 15.70 8.25
N LYS A 273 19.42 15.98 7.04
CA LYS A 273 20.12 16.87 6.13
C LYS A 273 19.98 18.32 6.60
N GLU A 274 21.08 18.82 7.13
CA GLU A 274 21.53 20.20 7.16
C GLU A 274 20.62 21.24 7.87
N THR A 275 20.90 21.42 9.12
CA THR A 275 20.96 22.75 9.72
C THR A 275 22.34 23.03 10.26
#